data_0ab37befe3886d8488bfa205df6d1067
#
_entry.id   0ab37befe3886d8488bfa205df6d1067
#
_cell.length_a   1.000
_cell.length_b   1.000
_cell.length_c   1.000
_cell.angle_alpha   90.00
_cell.angle_beta   90.00
_cell.angle_gamma   90.00
#
_symmetry.space_group_name_H-M   'P 1'
#
loop_
_entity.id
_entity.type
_entity.pdbx_description
1 polymer ?
#
loop_
_entity_poly.entity_id
_entity_poly.type
_entity_poly.pdbx_seq_one_letter_code
_entity_poly.pdbx_strand_id
1 'polypeptide(L)'
;IVAPQPPEGGAKAPDRNKIVNDALTAAIKSNPSPVYTKDVIKKITTGNFEDNMKDIAGCDWVIEVVVERLDIKQKVFEQVEKYRKPGTLITSNTSGIPIHMMAEGRSDDFKKHFCGTHFFNPPRYLRLLEIIPTPYTDPEIVDFLMNYGDLYLGKTTVLCKDTPAFIANRIGVFGMMAIMN
;
A
#
# COMPACT_ATOMS: atom_id res chain seq x y z
N ILE A 1 -0.13 -11.74 2.08
CA ILE A 1 -0.88 -12.86 2.70
C ILE A 1 -0.34 -14.12 2.09
N VAL A 2 0.35 -14.97 2.86
CA VAL A 2 0.87 -16.26 2.39
C VAL A 2 -0.33 -17.18 2.25
N ALA A 3 -0.55 -17.74 1.05
CA ALA A 3 -1.58 -18.75 0.84
C ALA A 3 -1.28 -19.98 1.71
N PRO A 4 -2.28 -20.59 2.38
CA PRO A 4 -2.09 -21.82 3.13
C PRO A 4 -1.71 -22.97 2.17
N GLN A 5 -0.77 -23.82 2.59
CA GLN A 5 -0.42 -25.03 1.85
C GLN A 5 -1.63 -25.98 1.78
N PRO A 6 -1.84 -26.69 0.66
CA PRO A 6 -2.96 -27.62 0.52
C PRO A 6 -2.83 -28.77 1.52
N PRO A 7 -3.95 -29.22 2.14
CA PRO A 7 -3.94 -30.40 2.97
C PRO A 7 -3.70 -31.65 2.13
N GLU A 8 -2.86 -32.55 2.60
CA GLU A 8 -2.72 -33.88 2.03
C GLU A 8 -4.03 -34.67 2.21
N GLY A 9 -4.68 -34.99 1.12
CA GLY A 9 -5.87 -35.84 1.08
C GLY A 9 -7.07 -35.21 0.41
N GLY A 10 -7.33 -35.59 -0.84
CA GLY A 10 -8.60 -35.60 -1.62
C GLY A 10 -9.64 -34.48 -1.51
N ALA A 11 -9.40 -33.42 -0.76
CA ALA A 11 -10.25 -32.24 -0.67
C ALA A 11 -9.96 -31.31 -1.87
N LYS A 12 -10.98 -30.68 -2.46
CA LYS A 12 -10.85 -29.59 -3.44
C LYS A 12 -9.78 -28.63 -2.95
N ALA A 13 -8.80 -28.33 -3.81
CA ALA A 13 -7.77 -27.33 -3.50
C ALA A 13 -8.44 -26.06 -2.94
N PRO A 14 -7.96 -25.49 -1.83
CA PRO A 14 -8.57 -24.32 -1.23
C PRO A 14 -8.60 -23.19 -2.26
N ASP A 15 -9.71 -22.48 -2.35
CA ASP A 15 -9.83 -21.29 -3.21
C ASP A 15 -8.77 -20.26 -2.76
N ARG A 16 -7.73 -20.08 -3.58
CA ARG A 16 -6.60 -19.17 -3.31
C ARG A 16 -7.05 -17.71 -3.17
N ASN A 17 -8.19 -17.38 -3.80
CA ASN A 17 -8.76 -16.02 -3.74
C ASN A 17 -9.78 -15.86 -2.62
N LYS A 18 -10.06 -16.90 -1.82
CA LYS A 18 -11.06 -16.83 -0.75
C LYS A 18 -10.86 -15.63 0.17
N ILE A 19 -9.63 -15.42 0.66
CA ILE A 19 -9.32 -14.35 1.61
C ILE A 19 -9.62 -12.97 1.00
N VAL A 20 -9.19 -12.71 -0.22
CA VAL A 20 -9.41 -11.41 -0.87
C VAL A 20 -10.88 -11.23 -1.27
N ASN A 21 -11.58 -12.28 -1.67
CA ASN A 21 -13.01 -12.24 -1.98
C ASN A 21 -13.86 -12.00 -0.73
N ASP A 22 -13.53 -12.67 0.38
CA ASP A 22 -14.18 -12.44 1.67
C ASP A 22 -13.92 -11.02 2.18
N ALA A 23 -12.71 -10.51 2.04
CA ALA A 23 -12.35 -9.13 2.41
C ALA A 23 -13.11 -8.10 1.57
N LEU A 24 -13.22 -8.29 0.25
CA LEU A 24 -14.02 -7.43 -0.63
C LEU A 24 -15.50 -7.46 -0.22
N THR A 25 -16.03 -8.66 0.04
CA THR A 25 -17.44 -8.82 0.49
C THR A 25 -17.68 -8.11 1.82
N ALA A 26 -16.76 -8.24 2.77
CA ALA A 26 -16.84 -7.56 4.06
C ALA A 26 -16.77 -6.04 3.89
N ALA A 27 -15.87 -5.54 3.04
CA ALA A 27 -15.74 -4.12 2.75
C ALA A 27 -17.03 -3.54 2.15
N ILE A 28 -17.66 -4.24 1.20
CA ILE A 28 -18.92 -3.81 0.58
C ILE A 28 -20.06 -3.72 1.60
N LYS A 29 -20.08 -4.61 2.58
CA LYS A 29 -21.13 -4.68 3.63
C LYS A 29 -20.82 -3.78 4.83
N SER A 30 -19.65 -3.19 4.92
CA SER A 30 -19.24 -2.41 6.08
C SER A 30 -20.05 -1.10 6.18
N ASN A 31 -20.22 -0.64 7.42
CA ASN A 31 -20.78 0.68 7.72
C ASN A 31 -19.81 1.42 8.65
N PRO A 32 -19.27 2.55 8.24
CA PRO A 32 -19.51 3.26 6.97
C PRO A 32 -18.91 2.53 5.75
N SER A 33 -19.54 2.68 4.58
CA SER A 33 -19.08 2.03 3.34
C SER A 33 -17.81 2.67 2.80
N PRO A 34 -16.79 1.91 2.37
CA PRO A 34 -15.59 2.44 1.73
C PRO A 34 -15.81 2.88 0.28
N VAL A 35 -16.93 2.50 -0.35
CA VAL A 35 -17.25 2.85 -1.73
C VAL A 35 -18.40 3.84 -1.81
N TYR A 36 -18.36 4.74 -2.80
CA TYR A 36 -19.40 5.76 -3.01
C TYR A 36 -20.65 5.18 -3.65
N THR A 37 -20.48 4.34 -4.67
CA THR A 37 -21.59 3.70 -5.39
C THR A 37 -21.28 2.23 -5.62
N LYS A 38 -22.32 1.41 -5.77
CA LYS A 38 -22.18 -0.03 -6.04
C LYS A 38 -21.52 -0.32 -7.38
N ASP A 39 -21.59 0.59 -8.34
CA ASP A 39 -20.96 0.41 -9.66
C ASP A 39 -19.45 0.43 -9.63
N VAL A 40 -18.83 1.09 -8.63
CA VAL A 40 -17.39 1.06 -8.43
C VAL A 40 -16.89 -0.36 -8.17
N ILE A 41 -17.71 -1.21 -7.52
CA ILE A 41 -17.35 -2.60 -7.19
C ILE A 41 -17.05 -3.41 -8.46
N LYS A 42 -17.77 -3.14 -9.57
CA LYS A 42 -17.56 -3.83 -10.86
C LYS A 42 -16.19 -3.53 -11.47
N LYS A 43 -15.48 -2.49 -11.01
CA LYS A 43 -14.15 -2.11 -11.46
C LYS A 43 -13.04 -2.76 -10.64
N ILE A 44 -13.39 -3.50 -9.58
CA ILE A 44 -12.42 -4.15 -8.69
C ILE A 44 -12.26 -5.60 -9.15
N THR A 45 -11.04 -5.96 -9.51
CA THR A 45 -10.65 -7.35 -9.79
C THR A 45 -9.83 -7.87 -8.62
N THR A 46 -10.20 -9.04 -8.10
CA THR A 46 -9.45 -9.72 -7.03
C THR A 46 -8.44 -10.70 -7.63
N GLY A 47 -7.34 -10.92 -6.92
CA GLY A 47 -6.30 -11.85 -7.33
C GLY A 47 -5.41 -12.25 -6.16
N ASN A 48 -4.40 -13.06 -6.43
CA ASN A 48 -3.40 -13.50 -5.46
C ASN A 48 -1.98 -13.36 -6.03
N PHE A 49 -0.98 -13.41 -5.15
CA PHE A 49 0.41 -13.22 -5.55
C PHE A 49 0.98 -14.32 -6.43
N GLU A 50 0.44 -15.53 -6.37
CA GLU A 50 0.95 -16.66 -7.14
C GLU A 50 0.47 -16.62 -8.60
N ASP A 51 -0.82 -16.35 -8.80
CA ASP A 51 -1.45 -16.44 -10.12
C ASP A 51 -1.47 -15.10 -10.87
N ASN A 52 -1.58 -13.97 -10.13
CA ASN A 52 -1.90 -12.65 -10.68
C ASN A 52 -0.78 -11.62 -10.57
N MET A 53 0.38 -11.94 -9.99
CA MET A 53 1.46 -10.98 -9.83
C MET A 53 1.92 -10.35 -11.16
N LYS A 54 1.85 -11.11 -12.25
CA LYS A 54 2.16 -10.63 -13.61
C LYS A 54 1.23 -9.53 -14.12
N ASP A 55 0.01 -9.42 -13.56
CA ASP A 55 -0.99 -8.43 -13.99
C ASP A 55 -0.54 -7.00 -13.62
N ILE A 56 0.44 -6.88 -12.71
CA ILE A 56 1.11 -5.60 -12.37
C ILE A 56 1.72 -4.92 -13.60
N ALA A 57 2.13 -5.68 -14.63
CA ALA A 57 2.65 -5.11 -15.87
C ALA A 57 1.69 -4.12 -16.56
N GLY A 58 0.38 -4.26 -16.32
CA GLY A 58 -0.65 -3.37 -16.82
C GLY A 58 -0.99 -2.19 -15.90
N CYS A 59 -0.38 -2.10 -14.73
CA CYS A 59 -0.69 -1.07 -13.74
C CYS A 59 0.17 0.18 -13.91
N ASP A 60 -0.42 1.34 -13.65
CA ASP A 60 0.29 2.63 -13.61
C ASP A 60 0.77 2.96 -12.19
N TRP A 61 0.08 2.44 -11.18
CA TRP A 61 0.40 2.63 -9.77
C TRP A 61 0.21 1.34 -8.97
N VAL A 62 1.21 0.95 -8.20
CA VAL A 62 1.19 -0.19 -7.28
C VAL A 62 1.28 0.31 -5.85
N ILE A 63 0.28 -0.01 -5.02
CA ILE A 63 0.27 0.34 -3.59
C ILE A 63 0.47 -0.93 -2.77
N GLU A 64 1.56 -1.00 -2.01
CA GLU A 64 1.86 -2.10 -1.10
C GLU A 64 1.19 -1.86 0.25
N VAL A 65 0.43 -2.87 0.73
CA VAL A 65 -0.30 -2.86 2.01
C VAL A 65 -0.19 -4.21 2.72
N VAL A 66 0.97 -4.87 2.63
CA VAL A 66 1.19 -6.15 3.34
C VAL A 66 1.55 -5.92 4.81
N VAL A 67 1.70 -7.02 5.56
CA VAL A 67 2.02 -6.94 7.01
C VAL A 67 3.26 -6.09 7.27
N GLU A 68 3.31 -5.43 8.44
CA GLU A 68 4.35 -4.47 8.82
C GLU A 68 5.64 -5.21 9.25
N ARG A 69 6.25 -5.87 8.24
CA ARG A 69 7.53 -6.59 8.36
C ARG A 69 8.41 -6.29 7.17
N LEU A 70 9.60 -5.75 7.41
CA LEU A 70 10.53 -5.32 6.37
C LEU A 70 10.92 -6.46 5.41
N ASP A 71 11.24 -7.64 5.95
CA ASP A 71 11.63 -8.81 5.17
C ASP A 71 10.54 -9.29 4.19
N ILE A 72 9.27 -9.18 4.60
CA ILE A 72 8.13 -9.54 3.76
C ILE A 72 7.92 -8.47 2.69
N LYS A 73 7.98 -7.18 3.07
CA LYS A 73 7.83 -6.07 2.12
C LYS A 73 8.92 -6.11 1.04
N GLN A 74 10.18 -6.37 1.42
CA GLN A 74 11.29 -6.48 0.46
C GLN A 74 11.08 -7.62 -0.54
N LYS A 75 10.59 -8.80 -0.11
CA LYS A 75 10.23 -9.91 -0.99
C LYS A 75 9.09 -9.55 -1.95
N VAL A 76 8.08 -8.82 -1.47
CA VAL A 76 6.98 -8.35 -2.32
C VAL A 76 7.51 -7.36 -3.36
N PHE A 77 8.35 -6.41 -2.97
CA PHE A 77 8.93 -5.45 -3.92
C PHE A 77 9.88 -6.08 -4.92
N GLU A 78 10.56 -7.17 -4.57
CA GLU A 78 11.30 -7.97 -5.54
C GLU A 78 10.40 -8.52 -6.64
N GLN A 79 9.23 -9.05 -6.27
CA GLN A 79 8.25 -9.53 -7.25
C GLN A 79 7.61 -8.37 -8.05
N VAL A 80 7.29 -7.25 -7.39
CA VAL A 80 6.79 -6.05 -8.08
C VAL A 80 7.79 -5.58 -9.13
N GLU A 81 9.08 -5.47 -8.78
CA GLU A 81 10.13 -5.06 -9.71
C GLU A 81 10.27 -5.99 -10.91
N LYS A 82 10.10 -7.29 -10.70
CA LYS A 82 10.18 -8.30 -11.76
C LYS A 82 9.08 -8.16 -12.81
N TYR A 83 7.87 -7.77 -12.40
CA TYR A 83 6.69 -7.80 -13.28
C TYR A 83 6.21 -6.42 -13.72
N ARG A 84 6.54 -5.33 -13.00
CA ARG A 84 6.13 -3.98 -13.38
C ARG A 84 6.76 -3.51 -14.69
N LYS A 85 6.14 -2.59 -15.38
CA LYS A 85 6.79 -1.85 -16.47
C LYS A 85 7.71 -0.75 -15.89
N PRO A 86 8.80 -0.35 -16.60
CA PRO A 86 9.57 0.83 -16.22
C PRO A 86 8.68 2.07 -16.07
N GLY A 87 8.98 2.91 -15.08
CA GLY A 87 8.20 4.12 -14.81
C GLY A 87 6.90 3.89 -14.04
N THR A 88 6.52 2.65 -13.69
CA THR A 88 5.37 2.40 -12.81
C THR A 88 5.61 3.04 -11.45
N LEU A 89 4.65 3.86 -10.98
CA LEU A 89 4.66 4.40 -9.63
C LEU A 89 4.46 3.27 -8.61
N ILE A 90 5.30 3.24 -7.59
CA ILE A 90 5.23 2.25 -6.51
C ILE A 90 5.20 2.97 -5.18
N THR A 91 4.24 2.63 -4.32
CA THR A 91 4.18 3.21 -2.98
C THR A 91 3.94 2.15 -1.91
N SER A 92 4.41 2.42 -0.70
CA SER A 92 4.11 1.62 0.49
C SER A 92 3.20 2.40 1.43
N ASN A 93 2.18 1.72 1.95
CA ASN A 93 1.31 2.24 3.00
C ASN A 93 1.81 1.83 4.40
N THR A 94 3.12 1.64 4.57
CA THR A 94 3.72 1.36 5.88
C THR A 94 3.40 2.47 6.87
N SER A 95 3.22 2.11 8.14
CA SER A 95 2.91 3.07 9.20
C SER A 95 4.13 3.51 10.03
N GLY A 96 5.29 2.86 9.85
CA GLY A 96 6.42 3.14 10.72
C GLY A 96 7.79 2.75 10.20
N ILE A 97 7.88 1.82 9.24
CA ILE A 97 9.15 1.40 8.67
C ILE A 97 9.68 2.51 7.75
N PRO A 98 10.95 2.96 7.91
CA PRO A 98 11.55 3.92 6.99
C PRO A 98 11.50 3.45 5.55
N ILE A 99 11.05 4.33 4.65
CA ILE A 99 10.76 3.98 3.26
C ILE A 99 12.02 3.53 2.51
N HIS A 100 13.16 4.21 2.73
CA HIS A 100 14.42 3.87 2.06
C HIS A 100 14.86 2.42 2.30
N MET A 101 14.57 1.85 3.49
CA MET A 101 14.95 0.46 3.80
C MET A 101 14.25 -0.57 2.92
N MET A 102 13.04 -0.25 2.45
CA MET A 102 12.29 -1.13 1.54
C MET A 102 12.82 -1.08 0.11
N ALA A 103 13.50 0.01 -0.27
CA ALA A 103 14.11 0.21 -1.58
C ALA A 103 15.54 -0.31 -1.69
N GLU A 104 16.12 -0.82 -0.61
CA GLU A 104 17.47 -1.39 -0.63
C GLU A 104 17.56 -2.56 -1.62
N GLY A 105 18.64 -2.56 -2.42
CA GLY A 105 18.87 -3.59 -3.43
C GLY A 105 17.98 -3.49 -4.68
N ARG A 106 17.10 -2.51 -4.79
CA ARG A 106 16.26 -2.28 -5.97
C ARG A 106 17.00 -1.43 -7.02
N SER A 107 16.53 -1.52 -8.27
CA SER A 107 17.09 -0.73 -9.39
C SER A 107 16.90 0.78 -9.18
N ASP A 108 17.68 1.57 -9.92
CA ASP A 108 17.56 3.04 -9.88
C ASP A 108 16.20 3.50 -10.39
N ASP A 109 15.64 2.83 -11.41
CA ASP A 109 14.29 3.12 -11.89
C ASP A 109 13.23 2.84 -10.80
N PHE A 110 13.36 1.72 -10.05
CA PHE A 110 12.47 1.46 -8.92
C PHE A 110 12.58 2.58 -7.88
N LYS A 111 13.79 2.95 -7.46
CA LYS A 111 14.03 3.96 -6.42
C LYS A 111 13.50 5.33 -6.81
N LYS A 112 13.63 5.73 -8.07
CA LYS A 112 13.08 6.98 -8.60
C LYS A 112 11.56 7.05 -8.51
N HIS A 113 10.87 5.91 -8.73
CA HIS A 113 9.41 5.83 -8.76
C HIS A 113 8.81 5.30 -7.45
N PHE A 114 9.58 5.27 -6.35
CA PHE A 114 9.17 4.72 -5.07
C PHE A 114 9.11 5.76 -3.97
N CYS A 115 8.00 5.77 -3.21
CA CYS A 115 7.87 6.55 -1.98
C CYS A 115 6.84 5.94 -1.02
N GLY A 116 6.67 6.53 0.17
CA GLY A 116 5.58 6.22 1.09
C GLY A 116 4.32 7.02 0.77
N THR A 117 3.17 6.37 0.86
CA THR A 117 1.84 7.01 0.87
C THR A 117 1.04 6.47 2.04
N HIS A 118 1.12 7.15 3.18
CA HIS A 118 0.51 6.69 4.42
C HIS A 118 -0.91 7.25 4.56
N PHE A 119 -1.89 6.39 4.31
CA PHE A 119 -3.31 6.65 4.52
C PHE A 119 -3.70 6.30 5.94
N PHE A 120 -4.70 7.00 6.47
CA PHE A 120 -5.26 6.74 7.80
C PHE A 120 -6.60 6.02 7.70
N ASN A 121 -6.79 5.02 8.54
CA ASN A 121 -7.99 4.18 8.54
C ASN A 121 -9.15 4.83 9.32
N PRO A 122 -10.35 4.92 8.76
CA PRO A 122 -10.79 4.46 7.43
C PRO A 122 -10.37 5.44 6.31
N PRO A 123 -9.66 4.95 5.26
CA PRO A 123 -9.02 5.82 4.29
C PRO A 123 -9.97 6.70 3.47
N ARG A 124 -11.23 6.32 3.33
CA ARG A 124 -12.24 7.16 2.67
C ARG A 124 -12.59 8.41 3.48
N TYR A 125 -12.58 8.31 4.81
CA TYR A 125 -13.12 9.35 5.70
C TYR A 125 -12.03 10.23 6.30
N LEU A 126 -10.88 9.66 6.66
CA LEU A 126 -9.76 10.44 7.18
C LEU A 126 -9.04 11.13 6.03
N ARG A 127 -8.93 12.46 6.15
CA ARG A 127 -8.42 13.30 5.06
C ARG A 127 -6.91 13.33 4.96
N LEU A 128 -6.21 13.08 6.06
CA LEU A 128 -4.74 13.13 6.07
C LEU A 128 -4.15 12.04 5.17
N LEU A 129 -3.20 12.44 4.33
CA LEU A 129 -2.34 11.58 3.54
C LEU A 129 -0.91 12.08 3.64
N GLU A 130 -0.06 11.30 4.27
CA GLU A 130 1.37 11.60 4.37
C GLU A 130 2.07 11.06 3.12
N ILE A 131 2.87 11.92 2.47
CA ILE A 131 3.74 11.56 1.34
C ILE A 131 5.18 11.57 1.85
N ILE A 132 5.85 10.43 1.75
CA ILE A 132 7.17 10.21 2.35
C ILE A 132 8.16 9.80 1.25
N PRO A 133 8.84 10.77 0.58
CA PRO A 133 9.87 10.46 -0.39
C PRO A 133 11.13 9.91 0.28
N THR A 134 11.89 9.11 -0.47
CA THR A 134 13.28 8.76 -0.16
C THR A 134 14.23 9.79 -0.78
N PRO A 135 15.53 9.78 -0.46
CA PRO A 135 16.51 10.63 -1.14
C PRO A 135 16.63 10.36 -2.66
N TYR A 136 16.09 9.26 -3.15
CA TYR A 136 16.15 8.83 -4.56
C TYR A 136 14.85 9.07 -5.32
N THR A 137 13.75 9.36 -4.63
CA THR A 137 12.44 9.58 -5.22
C THR A 137 12.49 10.81 -6.13
N ASP A 138 11.99 10.66 -7.36
CA ASP A 138 11.90 11.76 -8.31
C ASP A 138 10.96 12.85 -7.77
N PRO A 139 11.37 14.12 -7.75
CA PRO A 139 10.51 15.23 -7.32
C PRO A 139 9.18 15.31 -8.07
N GLU A 140 9.14 14.96 -9.36
CA GLU A 140 7.91 14.94 -10.17
C GLU A 140 6.88 13.93 -9.62
N ILE A 141 7.35 12.81 -9.07
CA ILE A 141 6.49 11.82 -8.39
C ILE A 141 5.87 12.42 -7.13
N VAL A 142 6.66 13.15 -6.36
CA VAL A 142 6.18 13.83 -5.14
C VAL A 142 5.11 14.86 -5.49
N ASP A 143 5.38 15.72 -6.48
CA ASP A 143 4.44 16.75 -6.94
C ASP A 143 3.16 16.10 -7.49
N PHE A 144 3.29 15.03 -8.27
CA PHE A 144 2.14 14.27 -8.75
C PHE A 144 1.29 13.75 -7.58
N LEU A 145 1.89 13.09 -6.60
CA LEU A 145 1.15 12.49 -5.47
C LEU A 145 0.51 13.54 -4.57
N MET A 146 1.19 14.67 -4.32
CA MET A 146 0.64 15.79 -3.57
C MET A 146 -0.61 16.36 -4.27
N ASN A 147 -0.52 16.63 -5.56
CA ASN A 147 -1.63 17.15 -6.36
C ASN A 147 -2.76 16.13 -6.54
N TYR A 148 -2.41 14.88 -6.87
CA TYR A 148 -3.40 13.83 -7.08
C TYR A 148 -4.16 13.50 -5.80
N GLY A 149 -3.46 13.45 -4.68
CA GLY A 149 -4.05 13.23 -3.37
C GLY A 149 -5.07 14.32 -2.99
N ASP A 150 -4.72 15.57 -3.22
CA ASP A 150 -5.59 16.71 -2.91
C ASP A 150 -6.79 16.79 -3.88
N LEU A 151 -6.53 16.85 -5.19
CA LEU A 151 -7.55 17.14 -6.20
C LEU A 151 -8.49 15.95 -6.49
N TYR A 152 -7.96 14.72 -6.54
CA TYR A 152 -8.71 13.55 -6.99
C TYR A 152 -9.11 12.59 -5.87
N LEU A 153 -8.30 12.49 -4.81
CA LEU A 153 -8.62 11.64 -3.67
C LEU A 153 -9.28 12.42 -2.52
N GLY A 154 -9.37 13.75 -2.61
CA GLY A 154 -9.98 14.61 -1.58
C GLY A 154 -9.22 14.56 -0.26
N LYS A 155 -7.89 14.36 -0.31
CA LYS A 155 -7.01 14.31 0.85
C LYS A 155 -6.41 15.68 1.16
N THR A 156 -5.96 15.85 2.38
CA THR A 156 -5.00 16.88 2.75
C THR A 156 -3.63 16.23 2.78
N THR A 157 -2.85 16.49 1.76
CA THR A 157 -1.52 15.90 1.60
C THR A 157 -0.47 16.64 2.42
N VAL A 158 0.42 15.90 3.06
CA VAL A 158 1.51 16.46 3.87
C VAL A 158 2.81 15.78 3.47
N LEU A 159 3.81 16.58 3.11
CA LEU A 159 5.14 16.09 2.81
C LEU A 159 5.88 15.77 4.12
N CYS A 160 6.32 14.53 4.25
CA CYS A 160 7.00 14.02 5.45
C CYS A 160 8.45 13.64 5.15
N LYS A 161 9.29 13.74 6.17
CA LYS A 161 10.63 13.15 6.14
C LYS A 161 10.54 11.62 6.31
N ASP A 162 11.45 10.89 5.66
CA ASP A 162 11.60 9.44 5.83
C ASP A 162 12.25 9.11 7.18
N THR A 163 11.46 9.25 8.24
CA THR A 163 11.83 8.96 9.64
C THR A 163 10.81 7.99 10.23
N PRO A 164 11.18 7.15 11.21
CA PRO A 164 10.26 6.20 11.82
C PRO A 164 8.97 6.86 12.30
N ALA A 165 7.81 6.25 11.96
CA ALA A 165 6.46 6.70 12.32
C ALA A 165 6.06 8.10 11.78
N PHE A 166 6.80 8.69 10.86
CA PHE A 166 6.53 9.93 10.12
C PHE A 166 6.11 11.11 11.01
N ILE A 167 4.98 11.78 10.76
CA ILE A 167 4.50 12.92 11.56
C ILE A 167 3.38 12.53 12.51
N ALA A 168 2.24 12.04 11.98
CA ALA A 168 1.03 11.87 12.78
C ALA A 168 1.17 10.79 13.85
N ASN A 169 1.77 9.64 13.51
CA ASN A 169 2.01 8.59 14.49
C ASN A 169 3.00 9.01 15.57
N ARG A 170 4.02 9.81 15.24
CA ARG A 170 4.96 10.37 16.23
C ARG A 170 4.27 11.31 17.20
N ILE A 171 3.40 12.20 16.70
CA ILE A 171 2.60 13.10 17.56
C ILE A 171 1.67 12.27 18.45
N GLY A 172 1.00 11.25 17.90
CA GLY A 172 0.11 10.38 18.66
C GLY A 172 0.82 9.61 19.77
N VAL A 173 1.97 9.02 19.47
CA VAL A 173 2.80 8.30 20.47
C VAL A 173 3.31 9.27 21.54
N PHE A 174 3.79 10.43 21.15
CA PHE A 174 4.22 11.45 22.12
C PHE A 174 3.08 11.85 23.06
N GLY A 175 1.88 12.11 22.52
CA GLY A 175 0.71 12.46 23.33
C GLY A 175 0.31 11.34 24.31
N MET A 176 0.31 10.08 23.86
CA MET A 176 0.04 8.92 24.73
C MET A 176 1.09 8.81 25.85
N MET A 177 2.37 8.94 25.52
CA MET A 177 3.46 8.89 26.52
C MET A 177 3.34 10.02 27.55
N ALA A 178 2.96 11.21 27.13
CA ALA A 178 2.79 12.37 28.03
C ALA A 178 1.62 12.20 29.02
N ILE A 179 0.62 11.37 28.69
CA ILE A 179 -0.52 11.09 29.57
C ILE A 179 -0.18 9.95 30.55
N MET A 180 0.71 9.04 30.17
CA MET A 180 1.07 7.86 30.97
C MET A 180 2.17 8.15 32.01
N ASN A 181 2.85 9.29 31.95
CA ASN A 181 3.83 9.79 32.93
C ASN A 181 3.21 10.85 33.84
#